data_09d7a9aa6f055b669ad7c83909dc76dd
#
_entry.id   09d7a9aa6f055b669ad7c83909dc76dd
#
_cell.length_a   1.000
_cell.length_b   1.000
_cell.length_c   1.000
_cell.angle_alpha   90.00
_cell.angle_beta   90.00
_cell.angle_gamma   90.00
#
_symmetry.space_group_name_H-M   'P 1'
#
loop_
_entity.id
_entity.type
_entity.pdbx_description
1 polymer ?
#
loop_
_entity_poly.entity_id
_entity_poly.type
_entity_poly.pdbx_seq_one_letter_code
_entity_poly.pdbx_strand_id
1 'polypeptide(L)'
;MERRALIHHAVWLWVGVLLAVSFAAAAAQSVDAAPAKPLLASTALLRALRAGGYVLYFRHTATDFGQNDEKMTGFEDCANQRNLTDAGRADARAIGAAIRALDIPIGDVLASPFCRTRETAELIFGRFTVSPAVRGGPASAEAGRYADLQLLLGKRVPSHVNVAIASHGNPFVAVTGGPYLQEGEAAVIEPLGDSGFRIVARIRKDEWKALK
;
A
#
# COMPACT_ATOMS: atom_id res chain seq x y z
N MET A 1 48.46 86.07 -7.52
CA MET A 1 47.59 85.83 -8.67
C MET A 1 46.73 84.60 -8.34
N GLU A 2 45.56 84.85 -7.78
CA GLU A 2 44.61 83.81 -7.32
C GLU A 2 43.67 83.43 -8.45
N ARG A 3 43.53 82.16 -8.68
CA ARG A 3 42.44 81.62 -9.53
C ARG A 3 41.51 80.83 -8.68
N ARG A 4 40.34 81.42 -8.44
CA ARG A 4 39.23 80.76 -7.71
C ARG A 4 38.62 79.71 -8.66
N ALA A 5 38.54 78.48 -8.20
CA ALA A 5 37.82 77.40 -8.84
C ALA A 5 36.40 77.35 -8.31
N LEU A 6 35.42 77.45 -9.20
CA LEU A 6 33.98 77.32 -8.95
C LEU A 6 33.64 75.84 -8.84
N ILE A 7 33.13 75.45 -7.67
CA ILE A 7 32.60 74.09 -7.42
C ILE A 7 31.13 74.08 -7.82
N HIS A 8 30.82 73.33 -8.85
CA HIS A 8 29.43 73.06 -9.24
C HIS A 8 28.93 71.88 -8.46
N HIS A 9 27.92 72.09 -7.63
CA HIS A 9 27.20 71.02 -6.90
C HIS A 9 26.10 70.49 -7.86
N ALA A 10 26.33 69.28 -8.37
CA ALA A 10 25.27 68.53 -9.07
C ALA A 10 24.41 67.79 -8.04
N VAL A 11 23.16 68.24 -7.93
CA VAL A 11 22.16 67.60 -7.10
C VAL A 11 21.58 66.41 -7.90
N TRP A 12 21.88 65.19 -7.48
CA TRP A 12 21.25 64.00 -8.06
C TRP A 12 19.93 63.73 -7.35
N LEU A 13 18.82 63.96 -8.07
CA LEU A 13 17.48 63.53 -7.67
C LEU A 13 17.37 62.01 -7.89
N TRP A 14 17.35 61.26 -6.81
CA TRP A 14 16.99 59.85 -6.85
C TRP A 14 15.48 59.70 -6.93
N VAL A 15 14.95 59.35 -8.10
CA VAL A 15 13.55 58.93 -8.27
C VAL A 15 13.49 57.46 -7.85
N GLY A 16 13.03 57.19 -6.62
CA GLY A 16 12.79 55.84 -6.13
C GLY A 16 11.52 55.26 -6.79
N VAL A 17 11.69 54.35 -7.72
CA VAL A 17 10.59 53.53 -8.25
C VAL A 17 10.31 52.43 -7.25
N LEU A 18 9.26 52.58 -6.45
CA LEU A 18 8.71 51.54 -5.58
C LEU A 18 7.98 50.52 -6.46
N LEU A 19 8.64 49.42 -6.82
CA LEU A 19 7.99 48.23 -7.39
C LEU A 19 7.22 47.52 -6.27
N ALA A 20 5.92 47.74 -6.21
CA ALA A 20 5.00 46.96 -5.38
C ALA A 20 4.89 45.54 -5.95
N VAL A 21 5.64 44.59 -5.40
CA VAL A 21 5.48 43.16 -5.70
C VAL A 21 4.24 42.67 -4.98
N SER A 22 3.13 42.59 -5.71
CA SER A 22 1.90 41.94 -5.23
C SER A 22 2.14 40.42 -5.11
N PHE A 23 2.37 39.91 -3.90
CA PHE A 23 2.28 38.48 -3.61
C PHE A 23 0.81 38.07 -3.72
N ALA A 24 0.41 37.49 -4.84
CA ALA A 24 -0.83 36.77 -4.95
C ALA A 24 -0.66 35.50 -4.08
N ALA A 25 -1.24 35.49 -2.88
CA ALA A 25 -1.38 34.29 -2.08
C ALA A 25 -2.26 33.31 -2.85
N ALA A 26 -1.66 32.30 -3.49
CA ALA A 26 -2.39 31.17 -4.01
C ALA A 26 -3.07 30.48 -2.82
N ALA A 27 -4.38 30.69 -2.67
CA ALA A 27 -5.19 29.93 -1.75
C ALA A 27 -5.07 28.46 -2.17
N ALA A 28 -4.35 27.66 -1.37
CA ALA A 28 -4.37 26.21 -1.48
C ALA A 28 -5.84 25.79 -1.29
N GLN A 29 -6.50 25.42 -2.38
CA GLN A 29 -7.78 24.76 -2.32
C GLN A 29 -7.56 23.45 -1.59
N SER A 30 -8.04 23.37 -0.35
CA SER A 30 -8.20 22.10 0.35
C SER A 30 -9.13 21.26 -0.54
N VAL A 31 -8.57 20.24 -1.19
CA VAL A 31 -9.37 19.20 -1.83
C VAL A 31 -10.11 18.53 -0.68
N ASP A 32 -11.38 18.89 -0.51
CA ASP A 32 -12.28 18.17 0.38
C ASP A 32 -12.28 16.71 -0.09
N ALA A 33 -11.49 15.88 0.57
CA ALA A 33 -11.53 14.45 0.36
C ALA A 33 -12.97 14.01 0.69
N ALA A 34 -13.68 13.52 -0.32
CA ALA A 34 -15.02 12.96 -0.10
C ALA A 34 -14.96 12.01 1.11
N PRO A 35 -15.95 12.06 2.01
CA PRO A 35 -15.92 11.26 3.23
C PRO A 35 -15.70 9.79 2.86
N ALA A 36 -14.66 9.18 3.43
CA ALA A 36 -14.34 7.80 3.19
C ALA A 36 -15.59 6.95 3.47
N LYS A 37 -16.05 6.18 2.46
CA LYS A 37 -17.20 5.29 2.65
C LYS A 37 -16.89 4.37 3.83
N PRO A 38 -17.82 4.23 4.80
CA PRO A 38 -17.58 3.39 5.98
C PRO A 38 -17.27 1.96 5.56
N LEU A 39 -16.37 1.31 6.30
CA LEU A 39 -16.04 -0.10 6.11
C LEU A 39 -17.32 -0.96 6.24
N LEU A 40 -17.37 -2.07 5.49
CA LEU A 40 -18.50 -3.00 5.54
C LEU A 40 -18.60 -3.65 6.93
N ALA A 41 -19.80 -3.73 7.48
CA ALA A 41 -20.08 -4.51 8.68
C ALA A 41 -19.92 -6.01 8.40
N SER A 42 -19.64 -6.81 9.46
CA SER A 42 -19.29 -8.23 9.37
C SER A 42 -20.21 -9.06 8.47
N THR A 43 -21.55 -8.98 8.67
CA THR A 43 -22.52 -9.73 7.86
C THR A 43 -22.56 -9.28 6.39
N ALA A 44 -22.48 -7.98 6.13
CA ALA A 44 -22.41 -7.46 4.76
C ALA A 44 -21.09 -7.84 4.08
N LEU A 45 -20.00 -7.82 4.84
CA LEU A 45 -18.69 -8.20 4.37
C LEU A 45 -18.63 -9.68 3.96
N LEU A 46 -19.10 -10.59 4.80
CA LEU A 46 -19.13 -12.02 4.49
C LEU A 46 -19.96 -12.31 3.23
N ARG A 47 -21.14 -11.68 3.12
CA ARG A 47 -21.97 -11.79 1.92
C ARG A 47 -21.24 -11.30 0.66
N ALA A 48 -20.56 -10.18 0.76
CA ALA A 48 -19.78 -9.62 -0.33
C ALA A 48 -18.64 -10.54 -0.75
N LEU A 49 -17.86 -11.06 0.21
CA LEU A 49 -16.76 -12.00 -0.06
C LEU A 49 -17.23 -13.31 -0.70
N ARG A 50 -18.40 -13.83 -0.30
CA ARG A 50 -19.01 -15.02 -0.92
C ARG A 50 -19.49 -14.75 -2.35
N ALA A 51 -19.95 -13.54 -2.63
CA ALA A 51 -20.33 -13.14 -3.98
C ALA A 51 -19.10 -12.95 -4.91
N GLY A 52 -17.91 -12.75 -4.36
CA GLY A 52 -16.69 -12.52 -5.11
C GLY A 52 -16.55 -11.10 -5.66
N GLY A 53 -15.54 -10.89 -6.51
CA GLY A 53 -15.28 -9.59 -7.12
C GLY A 53 -14.28 -8.72 -6.35
N TYR A 54 -13.64 -9.23 -5.31
CA TYR A 54 -12.72 -8.50 -4.45
C TYR A 54 -11.28 -9.00 -4.60
N VAL A 55 -10.33 -8.15 -4.19
CA VAL A 55 -8.95 -8.52 -3.93
C VAL A 55 -8.74 -8.56 -2.42
N LEU A 56 -8.23 -9.70 -1.92
CA LEU A 56 -7.82 -9.90 -0.53
C LEU A 56 -6.30 -9.71 -0.45
N TYR A 57 -5.86 -8.54 -0.03
CA TYR A 57 -4.45 -8.22 0.11
C TYR A 57 -3.96 -8.52 1.52
N PHE A 58 -3.14 -9.55 1.68
CA PHE A 58 -2.54 -9.96 2.96
C PHE A 58 -1.14 -9.39 3.11
N ARG A 59 -0.83 -8.82 4.26
CA ARG A 59 0.55 -8.79 4.72
C ARG A 59 0.90 -10.19 5.22
N HIS A 60 2.11 -10.68 4.90
CA HIS A 60 2.63 -11.94 5.45
C HIS A 60 2.36 -12.06 6.95
N THR A 61 2.22 -13.29 7.46
CA THR A 61 2.04 -13.55 8.89
C THR A 61 3.32 -13.30 9.68
N ALA A 62 3.28 -13.52 11.00
CA ALA A 62 4.35 -13.15 11.93
C ALA A 62 5.73 -13.70 11.53
N THR A 63 6.74 -12.83 11.57
CA THR A 63 8.11 -13.11 11.17
C THR A 63 9.09 -12.99 12.34
N ASP A 64 10.23 -13.65 12.25
CA ASP A 64 11.30 -13.55 13.22
C ASP A 64 12.13 -12.27 13.00
N PHE A 65 11.97 -11.28 13.87
CA PHE A 65 12.71 -10.02 13.81
C PHE A 65 14.19 -10.16 14.21
N GLY A 66 14.63 -11.30 14.70
CA GLY A 66 16.05 -11.65 14.85
C GLY A 66 16.74 -11.94 13.51
N GLN A 67 15.97 -12.12 12.44
CA GLN A 67 16.44 -12.33 11.07
C GLN A 67 16.22 -11.08 10.21
N ASN A 68 17.02 -10.95 9.15
CA ASN A 68 16.88 -9.86 8.17
C ASN A 68 17.17 -10.36 6.74
N ASP A 69 16.96 -9.51 5.77
CA ASP A 69 17.15 -9.83 4.34
C ASP A 69 18.50 -9.31 3.78
N GLU A 70 19.42 -8.82 4.64
CA GLU A 70 20.64 -8.10 4.21
C GLU A 70 21.64 -9.00 3.48
N LYS A 71 21.66 -10.29 3.80
CA LYS A 71 22.60 -11.26 3.23
C LYS A 71 21.99 -12.09 2.10
N MET A 72 20.72 -11.86 1.76
CA MET A 72 20.08 -12.63 0.69
C MET A 72 20.75 -12.40 -0.65
N THR A 73 21.06 -13.47 -1.36
CA THR A 73 21.65 -13.43 -2.71
C THR A 73 20.61 -13.49 -3.82
N GLY A 74 19.36 -13.76 -3.48
CA GLY A 74 18.21 -13.81 -4.38
C GLY A 74 16.96 -14.27 -3.64
N PHE A 75 15.83 -14.27 -4.30
CA PHE A 75 14.54 -14.62 -3.67
C PHE A 75 14.42 -16.11 -3.29
N GLU A 76 15.26 -16.98 -3.86
CA GLU A 76 15.29 -18.40 -3.51
C GLU A 76 16.19 -18.69 -2.30
N ASP A 77 16.97 -17.73 -1.88
CA ASP A 77 17.87 -17.83 -0.72
C ASP A 77 17.12 -17.61 0.59
N CYS A 78 16.22 -18.54 0.93
CA CYS A 78 15.38 -18.42 2.14
C CYS A 78 16.18 -18.46 3.43
N ALA A 79 17.36 -19.10 3.44
CA ALA A 79 18.21 -19.19 4.63
C ALA A 79 18.72 -17.82 5.10
N ASN A 80 18.86 -16.87 4.17
CA ASN A 80 19.33 -15.51 4.41
C ASN A 80 18.18 -14.47 4.32
N GLN A 81 16.95 -14.90 4.52
CA GLN A 81 15.80 -14.00 4.60
C GLN A 81 15.17 -14.00 5.99
N ARG A 82 14.44 -12.96 6.30
CA ARG A 82 13.54 -12.93 7.44
C ARG A 82 12.34 -13.82 7.16
N ASN A 83 12.22 -14.93 7.89
CA ASN A 83 11.22 -15.98 7.68
C ASN A 83 10.07 -15.91 8.69
N LEU A 84 9.02 -16.69 8.45
CA LEU A 84 7.91 -16.83 9.39
C LEU A 84 8.38 -17.51 10.67
N THR A 85 7.80 -17.08 11.79
CA THR A 85 7.87 -17.84 13.05
C THR A 85 6.90 -19.02 13.00
N ASP A 86 7.04 -19.96 13.95
CA ASP A 86 6.06 -21.06 14.09
C ASP A 86 4.66 -20.53 14.43
N ALA A 87 4.58 -19.44 15.21
CA ALA A 87 3.33 -18.74 15.46
C ALA A 87 2.75 -18.14 14.17
N GLY A 88 3.59 -17.53 13.31
CA GLY A 88 3.17 -17.03 12.01
C GLY A 88 2.63 -18.13 11.09
N ARG A 89 3.28 -19.29 11.08
CA ARG A 89 2.80 -20.47 10.35
C ARG A 89 1.45 -20.98 10.88
N ALA A 90 1.28 -20.99 12.19
CA ALA A 90 0.01 -21.38 12.82
C ALA A 90 -1.11 -20.38 12.49
N ASP A 91 -0.82 -19.07 12.54
CA ASP A 91 -1.76 -18.01 12.13
C ASP A 91 -2.19 -18.17 10.67
N ALA A 92 -1.26 -18.41 9.75
CA ALA A 92 -1.57 -18.61 8.33
C ALA A 92 -2.50 -19.81 8.11
N ARG A 93 -2.23 -20.95 8.75
CA ARG A 93 -3.11 -22.12 8.69
C ARG A 93 -4.50 -21.83 9.25
N ALA A 94 -4.58 -21.10 10.37
CA ALA A 94 -5.85 -20.73 11.00
C ALA A 94 -6.69 -19.81 10.11
N ILE A 95 -6.05 -18.83 9.47
CA ILE A 95 -6.70 -17.96 8.47
C ILE A 95 -7.24 -18.79 7.31
N GLY A 96 -6.43 -19.68 6.74
CA GLY A 96 -6.85 -20.54 5.63
C GLY A 96 -8.02 -21.46 6.00
N ALA A 97 -8.00 -22.05 7.20
CA ALA A 97 -9.09 -22.86 7.70
C ALA A 97 -10.39 -22.05 7.84
N ALA A 98 -10.30 -20.82 8.36
CA ALA A 98 -11.46 -19.93 8.50
C ALA A 98 -12.03 -19.51 7.15
N ILE A 99 -11.21 -19.13 6.17
CA ILE A 99 -11.63 -18.77 4.81
C ILE A 99 -12.41 -19.91 4.15
N ARG A 100 -11.90 -21.15 4.28
CA ARG A 100 -12.61 -22.34 3.77
C ARG A 100 -13.92 -22.61 4.50
N ALA A 101 -13.94 -22.53 5.83
CA ALA A 101 -15.14 -22.74 6.64
C ALA A 101 -16.23 -21.67 6.39
N LEU A 102 -15.84 -20.49 5.92
CA LEU A 102 -16.74 -19.41 5.54
C LEU A 102 -17.21 -19.50 4.08
N ASP A 103 -16.82 -20.52 3.33
CA ASP A 103 -17.15 -20.70 1.90
C ASP A 103 -16.80 -19.47 1.03
N ILE A 104 -15.68 -18.80 1.32
CA ILE A 104 -15.20 -17.67 0.55
C ILE A 104 -14.45 -18.19 -0.68
N PRO A 105 -14.96 -17.96 -1.90
CA PRO A 105 -14.35 -18.47 -3.12
C PRO A 105 -13.06 -17.69 -3.44
N ILE A 106 -11.96 -18.41 -3.64
CA ILE A 106 -10.66 -17.84 -4.02
C ILE A 106 -10.27 -18.40 -5.39
N GLY A 107 -10.05 -17.51 -6.34
CA GLY A 107 -9.48 -17.78 -7.66
C GLY A 107 -7.96 -17.73 -7.65
N ASP A 108 -7.37 -16.77 -8.35
CA ASP A 108 -5.92 -16.58 -8.40
C ASP A 108 -5.35 -16.18 -7.04
N VAL A 109 -4.18 -16.72 -6.73
CA VAL A 109 -3.39 -16.37 -5.55
C VAL A 109 -2.01 -15.92 -6.02
N LEU A 110 -1.68 -14.66 -5.76
CA LEU A 110 -0.39 -14.07 -6.09
C LEU A 110 0.45 -13.92 -4.83
N ALA A 111 1.73 -14.21 -4.93
CA ALA A 111 2.66 -14.01 -3.83
C ALA A 111 3.86 -13.15 -4.27
N SER A 112 4.30 -12.26 -3.40
CA SER A 112 5.62 -11.63 -3.52
C SER A 112 6.70 -12.72 -3.57
N PRO A 113 7.83 -12.48 -4.27
CA PRO A 113 8.87 -13.51 -4.40
C PRO A 113 9.60 -13.86 -3.08
N PHE A 114 9.44 -13.07 -2.01
CA PHE A 114 10.05 -13.38 -0.70
C PHE A 114 9.51 -14.67 -0.08
N CYS A 115 10.38 -15.43 0.59
CA CYS A 115 10.02 -16.73 1.18
C CYS A 115 8.86 -16.61 2.18
N ARG A 116 8.84 -15.61 3.06
CA ARG A 116 7.74 -15.37 4.02
C ARG A 116 6.38 -15.15 3.38
N THR A 117 6.33 -14.53 2.21
CA THR A 117 5.06 -14.29 1.50
C THR A 117 4.60 -15.50 0.73
N ARG A 118 5.53 -16.23 0.10
CA ARG A 118 5.24 -17.51 -0.56
C ARG A 118 4.73 -18.52 0.46
N GLU A 119 5.41 -18.65 1.61
CA GLU A 119 5.00 -19.56 2.68
C GLU A 119 3.64 -19.15 3.29
N THR A 120 3.37 -17.84 3.46
CA THR A 120 2.05 -17.34 3.89
C THR A 120 0.96 -17.75 2.91
N ALA A 121 1.18 -17.55 1.58
CA ALA A 121 0.21 -17.94 0.55
C ALA A 121 -0.03 -19.43 0.51
N GLU A 122 1.03 -20.25 0.59
CA GLU A 122 0.94 -21.70 0.61
C GLU A 122 0.13 -22.19 1.81
N LEU A 123 0.41 -21.67 3.00
CA LEU A 123 -0.26 -22.11 4.25
C LEU A 123 -1.73 -21.69 4.31
N ILE A 124 -2.09 -20.53 3.72
CA ILE A 124 -3.48 -20.06 3.69
C ILE A 124 -4.27 -20.79 2.59
N PHE A 125 -3.71 -20.89 1.37
CA PHE A 125 -4.46 -21.24 0.16
C PHE A 125 -4.04 -22.56 -0.49
N GLY A 126 -2.89 -23.14 -0.14
CA GLY A 126 -2.33 -24.37 -0.72
C GLY A 126 -1.80 -24.18 -2.15
N ARG A 127 -1.74 -22.95 -2.66
CA ARG A 127 -1.23 -22.63 -3.99
C ARG A 127 -0.90 -21.15 -4.11
N PHE A 128 -0.02 -20.80 -5.04
CA PHE A 128 0.25 -19.42 -5.42
C PHE A 128 1.01 -19.34 -6.75
N THR A 129 1.00 -18.16 -7.36
CA THR A 129 1.89 -17.76 -8.44
C THR A 129 2.76 -16.61 -7.97
N VAL A 130 4.06 -16.70 -8.16
CA VAL A 130 4.99 -15.60 -7.82
C VAL A 130 4.76 -14.43 -8.76
N SER A 131 4.59 -13.23 -8.20
CA SER A 131 4.42 -12.00 -8.98
C SER A 131 5.36 -10.90 -8.49
N PRO A 132 6.29 -10.42 -9.32
CA PRO A 132 7.12 -9.26 -9.01
C PRO A 132 6.32 -7.98 -8.75
N ALA A 133 5.12 -7.85 -9.34
CA ALA A 133 4.25 -6.69 -9.15
C ALA A 133 3.85 -6.47 -7.68
N VAL A 134 3.84 -7.54 -6.86
CA VAL A 134 3.45 -7.48 -5.45
C VAL A 134 4.65 -7.59 -4.49
N ARG A 135 5.89 -7.41 -4.97
CA ARG A 135 7.10 -7.53 -4.15
C ARG A 135 7.25 -6.37 -3.17
N GLY A 136 7.86 -6.65 -2.01
CA GLY A 136 8.26 -5.65 -1.02
C GLY A 136 9.46 -4.80 -1.44
N GLY A 137 9.80 -3.86 -0.58
CA GLY A 137 10.94 -2.96 -0.70
C GLY A 137 10.55 -1.49 -0.49
N PRO A 138 11.53 -0.56 -0.37
CA PRO A 138 11.25 0.84 -0.15
C PRO A 138 10.66 1.50 -1.42
N ALA A 139 9.61 2.32 -1.27
CA ALA A 139 9.00 3.06 -2.38
C ALA A 139 9.97 4.06 -3.03
N SER A 140 10.90 4.60 -2.24
CA SER A 140 11.91 5.57 -2.68
C SER A 140 13.02 4.99 -3.57
N ALA A 141 13.13 3.65 -3.66
CA ALA A 141 14.22 3.03 -4.40
C ALA A 141 14.07 3.16 -5.92
N GLU A 142 12.84 3.38 -6.42
CA GLU A 142 12.54 3.40 -7.85
C GLU A 142 11.22 4.14 -8.10
N ALA A 143 11.25 5.16 -8.93
CA ALA A 143 10.03 5.90 -9.30
C ALA A 143 9.04 4.95 -10.00
N GLY A 144 7.78 4.98 -9.58
CA GLY A 144 6.73 4.12 -10.13
C GLY A 144 6.81 2.64 -9.71
N ARG A 145 7.69 2.29 -8.76
CA ARG A 145 7.90 0.91 -8.30
C ARG A 145 6.63 0.09 -8.04
N TYR A 146 5.59 0.73 -7.58
CA TYR A 146 4.32 0.07 -7.25
C TYR A 146 3.20 0.36 -8.25
N ALA A 147 3.53 0.89 -9.45
CA ALA A 147 2.54 1.16 -10.50
C ALA A 147 1.80 -0.13 -10.93
N ASP A 148 2.53 -1.23 -11.10
CA ASP A 148 1.92 -2.52 -11.45
C ASP A 148 0.98 -3.03 -10.34
N LEU A 149 1.34 -2.85 -9.07
CA LEU A 149 0.46 -3.18 -7.95
C LEU A 149 -0.80 -2.32 -7.99
N GLN A 150 -0.67 -1.02 -8.23
CA GLN A 150 -1.81 -0.11 -8.31
C GLN A 150 -2.77 -0.52 -9.43
N LEU A 151 -2.27 -0.87 -10.62
CA LEU A 151 -3.05 -1.39 -11.73
C LEU A 151 -3.72 -2.72 -11.38
N LEU A 152 -3.00 -3.61 -10.72
CA LEU A 152 -3.51 -4.92 -10.29
C LEU A 152 -4.67 -4.78 -9.30
N LEU A 153 -4.57 -3.86 -8.33
CA LEU A 153 -5.64 -3.60 -7.36
C LEU A 153 -6.88 -2.96 -7.98
N GLY A 154 -6.72 -2.19 -9.06
CA GLY A 154 -7.83 -1.60 -9.84
C GLY A 154 -8.48 -2.57 -10.81
N LYS A 155 -7.79 -3.65 -11.21
CA LYS A 155 -8.28 -4.60 -12.21
C LYS A 155 -9.51 -5.35 -11.70
N ARG A 156 -10.64 -5.24 -12.41
CA ARG A 156 -11.89 -5.93 -12.04
C ARG A 156 -11.67 -7.44 -11.91
N VAL A 157 -12.15 -7.99 -10.81
CA VAL A 157 -12.18 -9.43 -10.54
C VAL A 157 -13.54 -9.96 -10.98
N PRO A 158 -13.60 -11.12 -11.65
CA PRO A 158 -14.88 -11.74 -12.00
C PRO A 158 -15.76 -11.99 -10.78
N SER A 159 -17.09 -11.91 -10.94
CA SER A 159 -18.03 -12.38 -9.92
C SER A 159 -17.80 -13.87 -9.61
N HIS A 160 -18.20 -14.29 -8.42
CA HIS A 160 -18.07 -15.66 -7.89
C HIS A 160 -16.65 -16.10 -7.50
N VAL A 161 -15.64 -15.25 -7.65
CA VAL A 161 -14.28 -15.51 -7.15
C VAL A 161 -13.68 -14.24 -6.56
N ASN A 162 -12.73 -14.39 -5.64
CA ASN A 162 -11.85 -13.31 -5.18
C ASN A 162 -10.41 -13.63 -5.60
N VAL A 163 -9.60 -12.61 -5.77
CA VAL A 163 -8.16 -12.75 -5.96
C VAL A 163 -7.49 -12.55 -4.60
N ALA A 164 -6.52 -13.40 -4.26
CA ALA A 164 -5.71 -13.23 -3.05
C ALA A 164 -4.30 -12.76 -3.42
N ILE A 165 -3.72 -11.88 -2.59
CA ILE A 165 -2.36 -11.39 -2.72
C ILE A 165 -1.68 -11.54 -1.37
N ALA A 166 -0.58 -12.30 -1.31
CA ALA A 166 0.31 -12.35 -0.16
C ALA A 166 1.54 -11.47 -0.41
N SER A 167 1.67 -10.38 0.35
CA SER A 167 2.69 -9.38 0.13
C SER A 167 3.17 -8.76 1.46
N HIS A 168 3.48 -7.47 1.46
CA HIS A 168 4.12 -6.76 2.56
C HIS A 168 3.35 -5.49 2.92
N GLY A 169 3.70 -4.89 4.06
CA GLY A 169 3.09 -3.62 4.48
C GLY A 169 3.54 -2.42 3.65
N ASN A 170 4.83 -2.38 3.23
CA ASN A 170 5.37 -1.24 2.48
C ASN A 170 4.66 -0.97 1.14
N PRO A 171 4.46 -1.98 0.25
CA PRO A 171 3.70 -1.77 -0.98
C PRO A 171 2.27 -1.29 -0.70
N PHE A 172 1.62 -1.88 0.32
CA PHE A 172 0.27 -1.48 0.69
C PHE A 172 0.19 0.01 1.05
N VAL A 173 1.04 0.46 1.97
CA VAL A 173 1.07 1.89 2.37
C VAL A 173 1.40 2.80 1.20
N ALA A 174 2.35 2.39 0.34
CA ALA A 174 2.77 3.21 -0.80
C ALA A 174 1.63 3.47 -1.80
N VAL A 175 0.72 2.51 -2.00
CA VAL A 175 -0.39 2.65 -2.97
C VAL A 175 -1.70 3.11 -2.35
N THR A 176 -1.87 2.98 -1.01
CA THR A 176 -3.13 3.31 -0.33
C THR A 176 -3.05 4.54 0.56
N GLY A 177 -1.84 5.01 0.90
CA GLY A 177 -1.62 6.08 1.87
C GLY A 177 -1.70 5.63 3.34
N GLY A 178 -1.84 4.33 3.60
CA GLY A 178 -1.91 3.78 4.97
C GLY A 178 -3.34 3.63 5.51
N PRO A 179 -3.53 3.27 6.78
CA PRO A 179 -2.50 2.87 7.76
C PRO A 179 -1.88 1.50 7.45
N TYR A 180 -0.71 1.23 8.05
CA TYR A 180 0.04 -0.02 7.85
C TYR A 180 -0.79 -1.24 8.25
N LEU A 181 -0.72 -2.33 7.48
CA LEU A 181 -1.33 -3.62 7.86
C LEU A 181 -0.47 -4.29 8.93
N GLN A 182 -1.09 -4.90 9.93
CA GLN A 182 -0.42 -5.79 10.87
C GLN A 182 0.00 -7.10 10.19
N GLU A 183 0.96 -7.85 10.76
CA GLU A 183 1.31 -9.17 10.24
C GLU A 183 0.11 -10.13 10.32
N GLY A 184 -0.24 -10.73 9.19
CA GLY A 184 -1.42 -11.57 9.03
C GLY A 184 -2.75 -10.82 8.82
N GLU A 185 -2.73 -9.48 8.81
CA GLU A 185 -3.92 -8.69 8.50
C GLU A 185 -4.16 -8.65 6.98
N ALA A 186 -5.42 -8.69 6.60
CA ALA A 186 -5.88 -8.54 5.22
C ALA A 186 -6.67 -7.25 5.01
N ALA A 187 -6.43 -6.56 3.91
CA ALA A 187 -7.34 -5.55 3.37
C ALA A 187 -8.23 -6.18 2.31
N VAL A 188 -9.53 -5.93 2.41
CA VAL A 188 -10.51 -6.26 1.38
C VAL A 188 -10.65 -5.06 0.46
N ILE A 189 -10.32 -5.25 -0.80
CA ILE A 189 -10.22 -4.19 -1.80
C ILE A 189 -11.27 -4.45 -2.88
N GLU A 190 -12.08 -3.44 -3.17
CA GLU A 190 -13.00 -3.42 -4.29
C GLU A 190 -12.33 -2.78 -5.50
N PRO A 191 -12.07 -3.53 -6.58
CA PRO A 191 -11.54 -2.97 -7.82
C PRO A 191 -12.59 -2.15 -8.55
N LEU A 192 -12.23 -0.95 -9.03
CA LEU A 192 -13.14 -0.03 -9.70
C LEU A 192 -12.82 0.17 -11.20
N GLY A 193 -11.94 -0.68 -11.76
CA GLY A 193 -11.45 -0.51 -13.13
C GLY A 193 -10.59 0.74 -13.27
N ASP A 194 -10.83 1.53 -14.30
CA ASP A 194 -10.08 2.76 -14.59
C ASP A 194 -10.18 3.82 -13.47
N SER A 195 -11.18 3.69 -12.59
CA SER A 195 -11.34 4.53 -11.39
C SER A 195 -10.47 4.06 -10.21
N GLY A 196 -9.57 3.09 -10.41
CA GLY A 196 -8.67 2.56 -9.39
C GLY A 196 -9.33 1.53 -8.48
N PHE A 197 -9.24 1.72 -7.17
CA PHE A 197 -9.75 0.78 -6.18
C PHE A 197 -10.14 1.50 -4.88
N ARG A 198 -10.86 0.80 -4.00
CA ARG A 198 -11.10 1.28 -2.62
C ARG A 198 -10.99 0.13 -1.61
N ILE A 199 -10.56 0.46 -0.41
CA ILE A 199 -10.58 -0.48 0.73
C ILE A 199 -11.99 -0.48 1.31
N VAL A 200 -12.63 -1.65 1.39
CA VAL A 200 -13.98 -1.80 1.93
C VAL A 200 -14.02 -2.47 3.31
N ALA A 201 -12.94 -3.15 3.70
CA ALA A 201 -12.76 -3.69 5.03
C ALA A 201 -11.28 -3.98 5.31
N ARG A 202 -10.97 -4.18 6.60
CA ARG A 202 -9.71 -4.76 7.08
C ARG A 202 -10.08 -5.88 8.03
N ILE A 203 -9.39 -7.02 7.94
CA ILE A 203 -9.65 -8.22 8.73
C ILE A 203 -8.34 -8.63 9.39
N ARG A 204 -8.28 -8.56 10.71
CA ARG A 204 -7.13 -9.04 11.48
C ARG A 204 -7.09 -10.56 11.48
N LYS A 205 -5.93 -11.13 11.75
CA LYS A 205 -5.73 -12.59 11.73
C LYS A 205 -6.69 -13.40 12.60
N ASP A 206 -7.12 -12.80 13.71
CA ASP A 206 -8.03 -13.40 14.71
C ASP A 206 -9.52 -13.14 14.43
N GLU A 207 -9.85 -12.21 13.53
CA GLU A 207 -11.22 -11.80 13.23
C GLU A 207 -11.93 -12.68 12.19
N TRP A 208 -11.19 -13.45 11.39
CA TRP A 208 -11.78 -14.31 10.36
C TRP A 208 -12.86 -15.26 10.90
N LYS A 209 -12.64 -15.85 12.08
CA LYS A 209 -13.60 -16.77 12.72
C LYS A 209 -14.86 -16.09 13.23
N ALA A 210 -14.83 -14.77 13.39
CA ALA A 210 -15.95 -13.97 13.89
C ALA A 210 -16.82 -13.39 12.76
N LEU A 211 -16.44 -13.53 11.50
CA LEU A 211 -17.26 -13.12 10.36
C LEU A 211 -18.54 -13.97 10.31
N LYS A 212 -19.72 -13.31 10.28
CA LYS A 212 -21.05 -13.93 10.30
C LYS A 212 -21.96 -13.29 9.25
#